data_d520843b0279158d3e16812dc91b6cbf
#
_entry.id   d520843b0279158d3e16812dc91b6cbf
#
_cell.length_a   1.000
_cell.length_b   1.000
_cell.length_c   1.000
_cell.angle_alpha   90.00
_cell.angle_beta   90.00
_cell.angle_gamma   90.00
#
_symmetry.space_group_name_H-M   'P 1'
#
loop_
_entity.id
_entity.type
_entity.pdbx_description
1 polymer ?
#
loop_
_entity_poly.entity_id
_entity_poly.type
_entity_poly.pdbx_seq_one_letter_code
_entity_poly.pdbx_strand_id
1 'polypeptide(L)'
;MSGLKQAVRNTAKIIMFKGVYPLCYKVSSLRPLRKNKVIFAEIRSGTLTDSFRYIYEEIKTRGLDPQVYYVHNNKGGMGYLLRYLKLTWLMGNVGCVLLNDTCNLFGAFKFRKGTKVIQTWHSCGAFKKWGESITDLSFGESLEELRKFPAHTSYTLCTVSSKECIWAFKEAFGFDIDNNSVQAIGVSRTDFFFKEENRVKAFENLYKNCPNAQYKKVLLYAPTYRGDADKAYIPEKLDIKALKENFGSEWVLLVKRH
;
A
#
# COMPACT_ATOMS: atom_id res chain seq x y z
N MET A 1 -12.39 -1.21 -26.11
CA MET A 1 -11.11 -1.10 -26.87
C MET A 1 -11.10 -2.24 -27.89
N SER A 2 -10.55 -2.03 -29.12
CA SER A 2 -10.48 -3.11 -30.11
C SER A 2 -9.59 -4.26 -29.61
N GLY A 3 -9.93 -5.52 -29.89
CA GLY A 3 -9.19 -6.70 -29.45
C GLY A 3 -7.70 -6.66 -29.79
N LEU A 4 -7.33 -6.04 -30.91
CA LEU A 4 -5.94 -5.84 -31.33
C LEU A 4 -5.14 -4.99 -30.34
N LYS A 5 -5.71 -3.87 -29.83
CA LYS A 5 -5.03 -3.01 -28.84
C LYS A 5 -4.78 -3.78 -27.53
N GLN A 6 -5.72 -4.61 -27.12
CA GLN A 6 -5.57 -5.43 -25.92
C GLN A 6 -4.50 -6.52 -26.12
N ALA A 7 -4.47 -7.18 -27.27
CA ALA A 7 -3.44 -8.17 -27.59
C ALA A 7 -2.02 -7.57 -27.59
N VAL A 8 -1.84 -6.42 -28.23
CA VAL A 8 -0.56 -5.69 -28.23
C VAL A 8 -0.13 -5.32 -26.80
N ARG A 9 -1.06 -4.84 -25.97
CA ARG A 9 -0.78 -4.48 -24.56
C ARG A 9 -0.37 -5.71 -23.73
N ASN A 10 -1.05 -6.85 -23.92
CA ASN A 10 -0.72 -8.09 -23.23
C ASN A 10 0.66 -8.63 -23.65
N THR A 11 0.98 -8.59 -24.94
CA THR A 11 2.30 -8.99 -25.45
C THR A 11 3.40 -8.10 -24.90
N ALA A 12 3.19 -6.76 -24.88
CA ALA A 12 4.15 -5.82 -24.28
C ALA A 12 4.35 -6.11 -22.78
N LYS A 13 3.26 -6.39 -22.03
CA LYS A 13 3.35 -6.77 -20.61
C LYS A 13 4.22 -8.02 -20.43
N ILE A 14 4.00 -9.06 -21.23
CA ILE A 14 4.81 -10.29 -21.16
C ILE A 14 6.28 -10.01 -21.44
N ILE A 15 6.60 -9.29 -22.52
CA ILE A 15 7.99 -8.94 -22.88
C ILE A 15 8.67 -8.17 -21.71
N MET A 16 7.99 -7.19 -21.14
CA MET A 16 8.54 -6.40 -20.05
C MET A 16 8.77 -7.25 -18.80
N PHE A 17 7.76 -7.98 -18.34
CA PHE A 17 7.81 -8.70 -17.06
C PHE A 17 8.58 -10.01 -17.10
N LYS A 18 8.62 -10.71 -18.23
CA LYS A 18 9.34 -11.99 -18.37
C LYS A 18 10.71 -11.86 -19.07
N GLY A 19 11.00 -10.70 -19.68
CA GLY A 19 12.25 -10.44 -20.40
C GLY A 19 13.00 -9.21 -19.86
N VAL A 20 12.49 -8.01 -20.12
CA VAL A 20 13.23 -6.77 -19.93
C VAL A 20 13.57 -6.51 -18.45
N TYR A 21 12.59 -6.58 -17.53
CA TYR A 21 12.86 -6.34 -16.11
C TYR A 21 13.77 -7.39 -15.48
N PRO A 22 13.58 -8.72 -15.70
CA PRO A 22 14.52 -9.73 -15.22
C PRO A 22 15.95 -9.51 -15.73
N LEU A 23 16.12 -9.22 -17.02
CA LEU A 23 17.43 -8.96 -17.60
C LEU A 23 18.07 -7.70 -17.02
N CYS A 24 17.31 -6.59 -16.92
CA CYS A 24 17.77 -5.35 -16.30
C CYS A 24 18.22 -5.59 -14.85
N TYR A 25 17.42 -6.33 -14.08
CA TYR A 25 17.77 -6.69 -12.71
C TYR A 25 19.06 -7.53 -12.66
N LYS A 26 19.16 -8.58 -13.49
CA LYS A 26 20.34 -9.46 -13.57
C LYS A 26 21.61 -8.65 -13.85
N VAL A 27 21.58 -7.78 -14.86
CA VAL A 27 22.73 -6.91 -15.19
C VAL A 27 23.04 -5.95 -14.04
N SER A 28 22.03 -5.30 -13.49
CA SER A 28 22.22 -4.34 -12.39
C SER A 28 22.72 -5.00 -11.10
N SER A 29 22.41 -6.28 -10.88
CA SER A 29 22.83 -7.06 -9.71
C SER A 29 24.29 -7.52 -9.77
N LEU A 30 24.98 -7.34 -10.90
CA LEU A 30 26.43 -7.54 -10.97
C LEU A 30 27.22 -6.50 -10.17
N ARG A 31 26.61 -5.36 -9.88
CA ARG A 31 27.22 -4.34 -9.01
C ARG A 31 27.33 -4.85 -7.58
N PRO A 32 28.36 -4.44 -6.80
CA PRO A 32 28.51 -4.80 -5.40
C PRO A 32 27.27 -4.45 -4.57
N LEU A 33 26.86 -5.36 -3.68
CA LEU A 33 25.73 -5.13 -2.77
C LEU A 33 26.07 -4.02 -1.77
N ARG A 34 25.27 -2.99 -1.71
CA ARG A 34 25.38 -1.88 -0.76
C ARG A 34 24.40 -2.13 0.42
N LYS A 35 24.87 -2.80 1.47
CA LYS A 35 24.04 -3.22 2.60
C LYS A 35 23.28 -2.06 3.25
N ASN A 36 23.88 -0.88 3.31
CA ASN A 36 23.30 0.33 3.93
C ASN A 36 22.41 1.14 2.96
N LYS A 37 22.29 0.71 1.70
CA LYS A 37 21.37 1.36 0.77
C LYS A 37 19.95 0.87 1.03
N VAL A 38 19.06 1.81 1.32
CA VAL A 38 17.63 1.57 1.55
C VAL A 38 16.83 2.34 0.51
N ILE A 39 15.86 1.67 -0.12
CA ILE A 39 14.92 2.29 -1.06
C ILE A 39 13.50 2.10 -0.55
N PHE A 40 12.75 3.19 -0.50
CA PHE A 40 11.31 3.21 -0.30
C PHE A 40 10.63 3.30 -1.68
N ALA A 41 10.02 2.21 -2.13
CA ALA A 41 9.23 2.20 -3.36
C ALA A 41 7.80 2.68 -3.04
N GLU A 42 7.57 3.98 -3.19
CA GLU A 42 6.27 4.60 -2.94
C GLU A 42 5.33 4.33 -4.11
N ILE A 43 4.36 3.45 -3.89
CA ILE A 43 3.46 2.95 -4.94
C ILE A 43 2.14 3.71 -4.94
N ARG A 44 1.67 4.17 -3.77
CA ARG A 44 0.34 4.75 -3.59
C ARG A 44 0.24 6.23 -3.93
N SER A 45 1.33 6.97 -3.80
CA SER A 45 1.29 8.43 -3.85
C SER A 45 2.51 9.02 -4.55
N GLY A 46 2.38 10.26 -5.01
CA GLY A 46 3.51 11.10 -5.45
C GLY A 46 4.24 11.78 -4.28
N THR A 47 3.80 11.57 -3.04
CA THR A 47 4.41 12.07 -1.81
C THR A 47 4.65 10.93 -0.84
N LEU A 48 5.55 11.12 0.12
CA LEU A 48 5.83 10.12 1.15
C LEU A 48 4.59 9.89 2.02
N THR A 49 4.06 8.66 1.99
CA THR A 49 2.88 8.28 2.76
C THR A 49 3.20 7.97 4.22
N ASP A 50 2.17 8.01 5.09
CA ASP A 50 2.32 7.69 6.52
C ASP A 50 2.80 6.24 6.76
N SER A 51 2.55 5.32 5.82
CA SER A 51 3.09 3.95 5.89
C SER A 51 4.62 3.90 5.88
N PHE A 52 5.26 4.94 5.32
CA PHE A 52 6.71 5.04 5.24
C PHE A 52 7.32 6.11 6.14
N ARG A 53 6.58 7.17 6.45
CA ARG A 53 7.10 8.37 7.10
C ARG A 53 7.93 8.05 8.35
N TYR A 54 7.35 7.34 9.31
CA TYR A 54 8.02 7.07 10.59
C TYR A 54 9.22 6.13 10.46
N ILE A 55 9.15 5.15 9.56
CA ILE A 55 10.31 4.29 9.25
C ILE A 55 11.41 5.11 8.59
N TYR A 56 11.04 6.00 7.66
CA TYR A 56 11.98 6.86 6.95
C TYR A 56 12.70 7.82 7.91
N GLU A 57 11.94 8.48 8.79
CA GLU A 57 12.47 9.37 9.83
C GLU A 57 13.42 8.61 10.76
N GLU A 58 13.03 7.44 11.25
CA GLU A 58 13.84 6.62 12.14
C GLU A 58 15.15 6.15 11.47
N ILE A 59 15.11 5.75 10.20
CA ILE A 59 16.31 5.37 9.45
C ILE A 59 17.27 6.56 9.31
N LYS A 60 16.75 7.76 9.10
CA LYS A 60 17.56 8.99 9.05
C LYS A 60 18.22 9.33 10.38
N THR A 61 17.50 9.20 11.47
CA THR A 61 18.06 9.45 12.82
C THR A 61 19.20 8.48 13.15
N ARG A 62 19.19 7.28 12.56
CA ARG A 62 20.29 6.29 12.67
C ARG A 62 21.48 6.57 11.74
N GLY A 63 21.52 7.71 11.07
CA GLY A 63 22.62 8.11 10.20
C GLY A 63 22.66 7.40 8.84
N LEU A 64 21.58 6.76 8.42
CA LEU A 64 21.43 6.20 7.09
C LEU A 64 20.76 7.21 6.15
N ASP A 65 21.05 7.10 4.85
CA ASP A 65 20.44 7.94 3.81
C ASP A 65 19.45 7.13 2.96
N PRO A 66 18.18 7.02 3.39
CA PRO A 66 17.16 6.31 2.63
C PRO A 66 16.72 7.12 1.41
N GLN A 67 16.54 6.44 0.28
CA GLN A 67 16.05 7.03 -0.95
C GLN A 67 14.57 6.70 -1.15
N VAL A 68 13.74 7.71 -1.43
CA VAL A 68 12.34 7.49 -1.82
C VAL A 68 12.24 7.48 -3.33
N TYR A 69 11.63 6.44 -3.89
CA TYR A 69 11.37 6.32 -5.31
C TYR A 69 9.87 6.23 -5.56
N TYR A 70 9.32 7.25 -6.19
CA TYR A 70 7.89 7.34 -6.47
C TYR A 70 7.54 6.55 -7.74
N VAL A 71 6.84 5.44 -7.54
CA VAL A 71 6.36 4.56 -8.62
C VAL A 71 4.99 4.97 -9.09
N HIS A 72 4.23 5.64 -8.20
CA HIS A 72 2.85 6.05 -8.44
C HIS A 72 2.64 6.72 -9.81
N ASN A 73 1.63 6.27 -10.53
CA ASN A 73 1.27 6.81 -11.82
C ASN A 73 -0.22 6.64 -12.13
N ASN A 74 -0.93 7.74 -12.18
CA ASN A 74 -2.37 7.76 -12.43
C ASN A 74 -2.75 7.47 -13.89
N LYS A 75 -1.80 7.53 -14.84
CA LYS A 75 -2.11 7.51 -16.28
C LYS A 75 -1.59 6.30 -17.05
N GLY A 76 -0.74 5.45 -16.42
CA GLY A 76 -0.09 4.34 -17.13
C GLY A 76 0.85 4.84 -18.26
N GLY A 77 1.12 3.97 -19.25
CA GLY A 77 1.88 4.33 -20.44
C GLY A 77 3.41 4.24 -20.29
N MET A 78 4.14 4.84 -21.26
CA MET A 78 5.60 4.74 -21.35
C MET A 78 6.33 5.26 -20.11
N GLY A 79 5.86 6.35 -19.53
CA GLY A 79 6.45 6.90 -18.31
C GLY A 79 6.40 5.94 -17.11
N TYR A 80 5.38 5.10 -17.03
CA TYR A 80 5.26 4.05 -16.01
C TYR A 80 6.28 2.93 -16.25
N LEU A 81 6.43 2.47 -17.48
CA LEU A 81 7.41 1.45 -17.85
C LEU A 81 8.84 1.91 -17.56
N LEU A 82 9.16 3.17 -17.86
CA LEU A 82 10.48 3.77 -17.59
C LEU A 82 10.75 3.89 -16.09
N ARG A 83 9.72 4.24 -15.27
CA ARG A 83 9.88 4.25 -13.80
C ARG A 83 10.15 2.86 -13.26
N TYR A 84 9.45 1.83 -13.75
CA TYR A 84 9.71 0.44 -13.39
C TYR A 84 11.12 0.00 -13.78
N LEU A 85 11.58 0.36 -14.97
CA LEU A 85 12.93 0.04 -15.43
C LEU A 85 14.01 0.71 -14.54
N LYS A 86 13.80 1.99 -14.22
CA LYS A 86 14.71 2.72 -13.31
C LYS A 86 14.71 2.13 -11.90
N LEU A 87 13.55 1.81 -11.34
CA LEU A 87 13.46 1.14 -10.05
C LEU A 87 14.15 -0.23 -10.07
N THR A 88 13.93 -1.03 -11.12
CA THR A 88 14.61 -2.32 -11.32
C THR A 88 16.13 -2.17 -11.28
N TRP A 89 16.65 -1.19 -12.00
CA TRP A 89 18.09 -0.90 -12.01
C TRP A 89 18.62 -0.49 -10.63
N LEU A 90 17.88 0.36 -9.91
CA LEU A 90 18.25 0.80 -8.55
C LEU A 90 18.25 -0.36 -7.55
N MET A 91 17.31 -1.31 -7.70
CA MET A 91 17.18 -2.47 -6.81
C MET A 91 18.28 -3.52 -6.98
N GLY A 92 19.03 -3.51 -8.08
CA GLY A 92 20.07 -4.52 -8.34
C GLY A 92 21.21 -4.56 -7.33
N ASN A 93 21.47 -3.46 -6.62
CA ASN A 93 22.51 -3.41 -5.60
C ASN A 93 22.05 -2.90 -4.24
N VAL A 94 20.75 -2.96 -3.95
CA VAL A 94 20.16 -2.46 -2.70
C VAL A 94 20.24 -3.49 -1.59
N GLY A 95 20.53 -3.04 -0.36
CA GLY A 95 20.48 -3.89 0.84
C GLY A 95 19.06 -4.12 1.34
N CYS A 96 18.21 -3.10 1.25
CA CYS A 96 16.82 -3.18 1.68
C CYS A 96 15.92 -2.36 0.75
N VAL A 97 14.79 -2.92 0.35
CA VAL A 97 13.71 -2.21 -0.34
C VAL A 97 12.41 -2.41 0.42
N LEU A 98 11.72 -1.31 0.69
CA LEU A 98 10.40 -1.29 1.30
C LEU A 98 9.36 -0.93 0.24
N LEU A 99 8.18 -1.56 0.33
CA LEU A 99 7.02 -1.22 -0.49
C LEU A 99 5.78 -1.17 0.40
N ASN A 100 4.79 -0.36 -0.01
CA ASN A 100 3.58 -0.08 0.77
C ASN A 100 2.29 -0.51 0.08
N ASP A 101 2.38 -1.16 -1.06
CA ASP A 101 1.23 -1.69 -1.80
C ASP A 101 1.66 -2.82 -2.75
N THR A 102 0.69 -3.42 -3.43
CA THR A 102 0.90 -4.43 -4.46
C THR A 102 1.70 -3.87 -5.64
N CYS A 103 2.74 -4.58 -6.05
CA CYS A 103 3.53 -4.20 -7.22
C CYS A 103 4.09 -5.44 -7.93
N ASN A 104 3.56 -5.76 -9.11
CA ASN A 104 3.95 -6.93 -9.89
C ASN A 104 5.43 -6.93 -10.30
N LEU A 105 6.08 -5.77 -10.28
CA LEU A 105 7.52 -5.68 -10.54
C LEU A 105 8.34 -6.54 -9.57
N PHE A 106 7.90 -6.64 -8.31
CA PHE A 106 8.59 -7.40 -7.28
C PHE A 106 8.48 -8.93 -7.45
N GLY A 107 7.54 -9.39 -8.26
CA GLY A 107 7.42 -10.79 -8.66
C GLY A 107 8.01 -11.11 -10.04
N ALA A 108 8.53 -10.10 -10.75
CA ALA A 108 9.09 -10.30 -12.08
C ALA A 108 10.46 -11.02 -12.08
N PHE A 109 11.19 -10.99 -10.96
CA PHE A 109 12.52 -11.60 -10.81
C PHE A 109 12.80 -11.97 -9.35
N LYS A 110 13.72 -12.92 -9.15
CA LYS A 110 14.23 -13.25 -7.81
C LYS A 110 15.28 -12.22 -7.37
N PHE A 111 15.12 -11.69 -6.17
CA PHE A 111 16.13 -10.83 -5.56
C PHE A 111 17.39 -11.62 -5.20
N ARG A 112 18.54 -10.99 -5.30
CA ARG A 112 19.84 -11.58 -4.92
C ARG A 112 19.87 -11.86 -3.42
N LYS A 113 20.64 -12.87 -3.03
CA LYS A 113 20.93 -13.16 -1.61
C LYS A 113 21.50 -11.91 -0.92
N GLY A 114 20.94 -11.57 0.25
CA GLY A 114 21.36 -10.42 1.05
C GLY A 114 20.53 -9.14 0.83
N THR A 115 19.67 -9.08 -0.20
CA THR A 115 18.65 -8.02 -0.31
C THR A 115 17.43 -8.38 0.54
N LYS A 116 16.97 -7.45 1.37
CA LYS A 116 15.71 -7.55 2.11
C LYS A 116 14.60 -6.86 1.35
N VAL A 117 13.45 -7.51 1.22
CA VAL A 117 12.25 -6.96 0.60
C VAL A 117 11.16 -6.91 1.65
N ILE A 118 10.77 -5.72 2.06
CA ILE A 118 9.86 -5.49 3.18
C ILE A 118 8.56 -4.89 2.67
N GLN A 119 7.45 -5.61 2.88
CA GLN A 119 6.11 -5.09 2.62
C GLN A 119 5.54 -4.50 3.91
N THR A 120 5.33 -3.18 3.94
CA THR A 120 4.73 -2.49 5.10
C THR A 120 3.22 -2.37 5.00
N TRP A 121 2.68 -2.62 3.80
CA TRP A 121 1.27 -2.42 3.48
C TRP A 121 0.80 -0.98 3.74
N HIS A 122 -0.51 -0.76 3.65
CA HIS A 122 -1.12 0.57 3.76
C HIS A 122 -2.37 0.60 4.65
N SER A 123 -2.76 -0.52 5.23
CA SER A 123 -3.90 -0.62 6.14
C SER A 123 -3.48 -1.15 7.50
N CYS A 124 -4.23 -0.79 8.54
CA CYS A 124 -3.96 -1.23 9.91
C CYS A 124 -4.64 -2.56 10.25
N GLY A 125 -5.41 -3.13 9.32
CA GLY A 125 -6.13 -4.38 9.52
C GLY A 125 -6.47 -5.06 8.20
N ALA A 126 -7.13 -6.23 8.29
CA ALA A 126 -7.53 -7.07 7.17
C ALA A 126 -9.05 -7.13 7.05
N PHE A 127 -9.70 -6.02 6.70
CA PHE A 127 -11.16 -5.92 6.63
C PHE A 127 -11.79 -6.24 5.27
N LYS A 128 -10.97 -6.41 4.24
CA LYS A 128 -11.40 -6.74 2.88
C LYS A 128 -10.51 -7.82 2.33
N LYS A 129 -11.06 -8.71 1.52
CA LYS A 129 -10.27 -9.66 0.73
C LYS A 129 -9.55 -8.93 -0.41
N TRP A 130 -8.37 -9.43 -0.80
CA TRP A 130 -7.58 -8.95 -1.94
C TRP A 130 -6.64 -10.06 -2.44
N GLY A 131 -5.90 -9.81 -3.52
CA GLY A 131 -4.93 -10.77 -4.06
C GLY A 131 -5.58 -12.11 -4.43
N GLU A 132 -4.96 -13.23 -4.05
CA GLU A 132 -5.49 -14.56 -4.37
C GLU A 132 -6.81 -14.87 -3.66
N SER A 133 -7.13 -14.21 -2.55
CA SER A 133 -8.39 -14.44 -1.83
C SER A 133 -9.66 -13.88 -2.50
N ILE A 134 -9.52 -13.26 -3.69
CA ILE A 134 -10.65 -12.73 -4.49
C ILE A 134 -10.73 -13.34 -5.89
N THR A 135 -9.96 -14.37 -6.21
CA THR A 135 -9.89 -14.92 -7.57
C THR A 135 -11.17 -15.63 -8.04
N ASP A 136 -12.00 -16.04 -7.11
CA ASP A 136 -13.32 -16.63 -7.32
C ASP A 136 -14.46 -15.60 -7.37
N LEU A 137 -14.13 -14.32 -7.17
CA LEU A 137 -15.12 -13.23 -7.15
C LEU A 137 -15.18 -12.53 -8.52
N SER A 138 -16.37 -12.05 -8.89
CA SER A 138 -16.62 -11.41 -10.20
C SER A 138 -15.76 -10.18 -10.50
N PHE A 139 -15.24 -9.53 -9.47
CA PHE A 139 -14.38 -8.35 -9.56
C PHE A 139 -12.89 -8.67 -9.36
N GLY A 140 -12.53 -9.94 -9.11
CA GLY A 140 -11.15 -10.40 -8.95
C GLY A 140 -10.47 -10.70 -10.28
N GLU A 141 -9.14 -10.64 -10.31
CA GLU A 141 -8.36 -11.21 -11.41
C GLU A 141 -8.41 -12.75 -11.32
N SER A 142 -8.26 -13.44 -12.45
CA SER A 142 -8.16 -14.89 -12.42
C SER A 142 -6.86 -15.35 -11.72
N LEU A 143 -6.91 -16.50 -11.05
CA LEU A 143 -5.73 -17.09 -10.43
C LEU A 143 -4.60 -17.34 -11.45
N GLU A 144 -4.94 -17.69 -12.68
CA GLU A 144 -3.99 -17.85 -13.77
C GLU A 144 -3.22 -16.55 -14.07
N GLU A 145 -3.94 -15.42 -14.18
CA GLU A 145 -3.30 -14.12 -14.45
C GLU A 145 -2.45 -13.64 -13.27
N LEU A 146 -2.91 -13.84 -12.03
CA LEU A 146 -2.13 -13.54 -10.83
C LEU A 146 -0.83 -14.37 -10.76
N ARG A 147 -0.88 -15.66 -11.10
CA ARG A 147 0.30 -16.53 -11.14
C ARG A 147 1.22 -16.24 -12.31
N LYS A 148 0.67 -15.80 -13.43
CA LYS A 148 1.45 -15.35 -14.59
C LYS A 148 2.27 -14.10 -14.29
N PHE A 149 1.73 -13.18 -13.51
CA PHE A 149 2.38 -11.93 -13.07
C PHE A 149 2.32 -11.77 -11.55
N PRO A 150 3.03 -12.63 -10.80
CA PRO A 150 2.94 -12.62 -9.36
C PRO A 150 3.45 -11.29 -8.79
N ALA A 151 2.85 -10.83 -7.70
CA ALA A 151 3.24 -9.59 -7.05
C ALA A 151 3.85 -9.81 -5.66
N HIS A 152 3.59 -10.95 -5.04
CA HIS A 152 3.82 -11.16 -3.61
C HIS A 152 4.88 -12.23 -3.27
N THR A 153 5.66 -12.70 -4.25
CA THR A 153 6.57 -13.85 -4.11
C THR A 153 7.96 -13.51 -3.54
N SER A 154 8.30 -12.23 -3.40
CA SER A 154 9.67 -11.80 -3.08
C SER A 154 9.85 -11.25 -1.66
N TYR A 155 8.82 -11.27 -0.83
CA TYR A 155 8.90 -10.64 0.49
C TYR A 155 9.75 -11.47 1.45
N THR A 156 10.74 -10.81 2.07
CA THR A 156 11.48 -11.36 3.21
C THR A 156 10.81 -11.03 4.53
N LEU A 157 9.97 -10.01 4.54
CA LEU A 157 9.16 -9.57 5.68
C LEU A 157 7.91 -8.86 5.16
N CYS A 158 6.76 -9.17 5.72
CA CYS A 158 5.54 -8.37 5.63
C CYS A 158 5.08 -8.04 7.05
N THR A 159 4.88 -6.76 7.34
CA THR A 159 4.45 -6.33 8.67
C THR A 159 2.93 -6.26 8.75
N VAL A 160 2.37 -6.79 9.82
CA VAL A 160 0.94 -6.71 10.12
C VAL A 160 0.72 -6.23 11.55
N SER A 161 -0.46 -5.68 11.83
CA SER A 161 -0.79 -5.05 13.11
C SER A 161 -0.90 -6.04 14.27
N SER A 162 -1.37 -7.26 14.01
CA SER A 162 -1.57 -8.29 15.03
C SER A 162 -1.45 -9.70 14.45
N LYS A 163 -1.33 -10.68 15.33
CA LYS A 163 -1.32 -12.11 14.94
C LYS A 163 -2.61 -12.52 14.23
N GLU A 164 -3.73 -11.88 14.59
CA GLU A 164 -5.05 -12.11 14.00
C GLU A 164 -5.15 -11.69 12.53
N CYS A 165 -4.22 -10.88 12.04
CA CYS A 165 -4.17 -10.49 10.63
C CYS A 165 -3.33 -11.44 9.76
N ILE A 166 -2.46 -12.28 10.35
CA ILE A 166 -1.48 -13.07 9.60
C ILE A 166 -2.14 -13.98 8.56
N TRP A 167 -3.20 -14.70 8.95
CA TRP A 167 -3.89 -15.63 8.06
C TRP A 167 -4.43 -14.95 6.80
N ALA A 168 -5.00 -13.74 6.94
CA ALA A 168 -5.60 -13.00 5.84
C ALA A 168 -4.53 -12.55 4.82
N PHE A 169 -3.36 -12.16 5.30
CA PHE A 169 -2.23 -11.81 4.43
C PHE A 169 -1.65 -13.02 3.73
N LYS A 170 -1.56 -14.17 4.41
CA LYS A 170 -1.10 -15.43 3.79
C LYS A 170 -2.07 -15.90 2.70
N GLU A 171 -3.38 -15.85 2.97
CA GLU A 171 -4.41 -16.19 1.99
C GLU A 171 -4.35 -15.27 0.76
N ALA A 172 -4.20 -13.96 0.98
CA ALA A 172 -4.18 -12.97 -0.10
C ALA A 172 -2.91 -13.02 -0.95
N PHE A 173 -1.77 -13.39 -0.37
CA PHE A 173 -0.49 -13.47 -1.07
C PHE A 173 -0.27 -14.80 -1.80
N GLY A 174 -1.04 -15.83 -1.44
CA GLY A 174 -0.92 -17.17 -2.00
C GLY A 174 0.13 -18.04 -1.29
N PHE A 175 0.20 -19.27 -1.71
CA PHE A 175 0.99 -20.33 -1.05
C PHE A 175 2.52 -20.21 -1.24
N ASP A 176 2.99 -19.36 -2.14
CA ASP A 176 4.42 -19.20 -2.45
C ASP A 176 5.18 -18.32 -1.45
N ILE A 177 4.47 -17.75 -0.49
CA ILE A 177 5.09 -16.96 0.58
C ILE A 177 5.58 -17.86 1.71
N ASP A 178 6.85 -17.67 2.10
CA ASP A 178 7.41 -18.26 3.30
C ASP A 178 6.50 -17.96 4.50
N ASN A 179 6.08 -19.00 5.21
CA ASN A 179 5.20 -18.91 6.36
C ASN A 179 5.71 -17.98 7.47
N ASN A 180 7.02 -17.74 7.54
CA ASN A 180 7.67 -16.86 8.52
C ASN A 180 7.82 -15.41 8.03
N SER A 181 7.53 -15.10 6.78
CA SER A 181 7.70 -13.75 6.24
C SER A 181 6.61 -12.77 6.68
N VAL A 182 5.43 -13.23 7.10
CA VAL A 182 4.36 -12.37 7.63
C VAL A 182 4.44 -12.32 9.14
N GLN A 183 4.77 -11.15 9.71
CA GLN A 183 5.03 -10.98 11.14
C GLN A 183 4.20 -9.86 11.76
N ALA A 184 3.63 -10.13 12.93
CA ALA A 184 2.83 -9.19 13.71
C ALA A 184 3.73 -8.30 14.58
N ILE A 185 4.43 -7.38 13.94
CA ILE A 185 5.35 -6.43 14.60
C ILE A 185 4.83 -4.97 14.55
N GLY A 186 3.58 -4.78 14.15
CA GLY A 186 2.93 -3.48 14.06
C GLY A 186 2.96 -2.89 12.65
N VAL A 187 2.29 -1.77 12.48
CA VAL A 187 2.20 -0.97 11.24
C VAL A 187 2.63 0.46 11.56
N SER A 188 3.70 0.94 10.92
CA SER A 188 4.35 2.21 11.28
C SER A 188 3.42 3.44 11.19
N ARG A 189 2.41 3.42 10.33
CA ARG A 189 1.47 4.55 10.22
C ARG A 189 0.67 4.82 11.50
N THR A 190 0.55 3.83 12.39
CA THR A 190 -0.14 3.98 13.68
C THR A 190 0.68 4.78 14.69
N ASP A 191 1.98 4.98 14.47
CA ASP A 191 2.85 5.81 15.31
C ASP A 191 2.36 7.27 15.38
N PHE A 192 1.56 7.68 14.37
CA PHE A 192 0.86 8.96 14.38
C PHE A 192 0.08 9.19 15.67
N PHE A 193 -0.61 8.17 16.17
CA PHE A 193 -1.49 8.28 17.33
C PHE A 193 -0.73 8.37 18.67
N PHE A 194 0.55 8.01 18.67
CA PHE A 194 1.39 8.01 19.88
C PHE A 194 2.24 9.27 20.01
N LYS A 195 2.14 10.21 19.06
CA LYS A 195 2.85 11.49 19.10
C LYS A 195 1.91 12.60 19.60
N GLU A 196 2.23 13.18 20.77
CA GLU A 196 1.40 14.22 21.40
C GLU A 196 1.22 15.44 20.49
N GLU A 197 2.23 15.84 19.74
CA GLU A 197 2.17 16.93 18.78
C GLU A 197 1.10 16.71 17.69
N ASN A 198 0.89 15.47 17.27
CA ASN A 198 -0.15 15.13 16.30
C ASN A 198 -1.54 15.22 16.93
N ARG A 199 -1.65 14.80 18.20
CA ARG A 199 -2.90 14.91 18.96
C ARG A 199 -3.31 16.37 19.13
N VAL A 200 -2.38 17.22 19.57
CA VAL A 200 -2.62 18.66 19.74
C VAL A 200 -3.09 19.28 18.42
N LYS A 201 -2.34 19.09 17.34
CA LYS A 201 -2.70 19.61 16.01
C LYS A 201 -4.04 19.08 15.49
N ALA A 202 -4.39 17.84 15.79
CA ALA A 202 -5.68 17.27 15.39
C ALA A 202 -6.84 17.95 16.09
N PHE A 203 -6.72 18.22 17.40
CA PHE A 203 -7.74 18.96 18.17
C PHE A 203 -7.82 20.43 17.77
N GLU A 204 -6.70 21.10 17.56
CA GLU A 204 -6.67 22.48 17.04
C GLU A 204 -7.41 22.56 15.70
N ASN A 205 -7.14 21.65 14.79
CA ASN A 205 -7.81 21.60 13.50
C ASN A 205 -9.31 21.29 13.63
N LEU A 206 -9.67 20.35 14.52
CA LEU A 206 -11.07 20.04 14.80
C LEU A 206 -11.81 21.28 15.32
N TYR A 207 -11.27 21.96 16.31
CA TYR A 207 -11.92 23.11 16.97
C TYR A 207 -12.00 24.33 16.03
N LYS A 208 -10.97 24.52 15.19
CA LYS A 208 -11.00 25.55 14.15
C LYS A 208 -12.15 25.35 13.16
N ASN A 209 -12.41 24.10 12.73
CA ASN A 209 -13.43 23.77 11.73
C ASN A 209 -14.80 23.49 12.34
N CYS A 210 -14.87 23.12 13.61
CA CYS A 210 -16.08 22.82 14.36
C CYS A 210 -15.97 23.30 15.81
N PRO A 211 -16.15 24.60 16.09
CA PRO A 211 -15.96 25.18 17.43
C PRO A 211 -16.78 24.49 18.53
N ASN A 212 -17.98 24.05 18.20
CA ASN A 212 -18.86 23.34 19.15
C ASN A 212 -18.28 22.02 19.66
N ALA A 213 -17.31 21.42 18.96
CA ALA A 213 -16.64 20.20 19.38
C ALA A 213 -15.79 20.39 20.66
N GLN A 214 -15.49 21.63 21.07
CA GLN A 214 -14.82 21.91 22.35
C GLN A 214 -15.71 21.63 23.57
N TYR A 215 -17.02 21.72 23.40
CA TYR A 215 -17.99 21.69 24.50
C TYR A 215 -18.95 20.51 24.44
N LYS A 216 -18.86 19.71 23.36
CA LYS A 216 -19.77 18.59 23.10
C LYS A 216 -19.00 17.31 22.82
N LYS A 217 -19.64 16.19 23.02
CA LYS A 217 -19.14 14.89 22.57
C LYS A 217 -19.13 14.86 21.03
N VAL A 218 -18.16 14.15 20.45
CA VAL A 218 -18.02 14.07 19.00
C VAL A 218 -18.31 12.65 18.51
N LEU A 219 -19.27 12.53 17.61
CA LEU A 219 -19.59 11.30 16.88
C LEU A 219 -19.08 11.42 15.45
N LEU A 220 -18.20 10.51 15.03
CA LEU A 220 -17.74 10.44 13.65
C LEU A 220 -18.50 9.35 12.88
N TYR A 221 -19.25 9.76 11.87
CA TYR A 221 -19.82 8.86 10.87
C TYR A 221 -18.98 8.85 9.61
N ALA A 222 -18.27 7.76 9.37
CA ALA A 222 -17.36 7.58 8.23
C ALA A 222 -17.74 6.31 7.43
N PRO A 223 -18.87 6.32 6.69
CA PRO A 223 -19.35 5.16 5.97
C PRO A 223 -18.41 4.74 4.85
N THR A 224 -18.25 3.43 4.68
CA THR A 224 -17.60 2.86 3.51
C THR A 224 -18.55 2.89 2.31
N TYR A 225 -18.04 3.21 1.13
CA TYR A 225 -18.81 3.10 -0.11
C TYR A 225 -19.29 1.66 -0.36
N ARG A 226 -20.35 1.52 -1.16
CA ARG A 226 -20.88 0.27 -1.70
C ARG A 226 -20.94 0.37 -3.23
N GLY A 227 -21.01 -0.78 -3.91
CA GLY A 227 -21.00 -0.86 -5.37
C GLY A 227 -19.59 -0.97 -5.96
N ASP A 228 -19.54 -1.18 -7.26
CA ASP A 228 -18.31 -1.24 -8.04
C ASP A 228 -17.75 0.18 -8.32
N ALA A 229 -16.51 0.24 -8.80
CA ALA A 229 -15.79 1.51 -9.01
C ALA A 229 -16.59 2.58 -9.80
N ASP A 230 -17.36 2.15 -10.79
CA ASP A 230 -18.16 3.05 -11.64
C ASP A 230 -19.55 3.37 -11.07
N LYS A 231 -20.00 2.65 -10.05
CA LYS A 231 -21.33 2.77 -9.42
C LYS A 231 -21.22 2.87 -7.90
N ALA A 232 -20.10 3.39 -7.41
CA ALA A 232 -19.89 3.53 -5.98
C ALA A 232 -20.84 4.56 -5.37
N TYR A 233 -21.49 4.18 -4.27
CA TYR A 233 -22.39 5.05 -3.52
C TYR A 233 -22.13 4.93 -2.01
N ILE A 234 -22.51 5.96 -1.28
CA ILE A 234 -22.51 5.95 0.19
C ILE A 234 -23.92 5.57 0.62
N PRO A 235 -24.10 4.49 1.41
CA PRO A 235 -25.42 4.13 1.89
C PRO A 235 -25.95 5.21 2.86
N GLU A 236 -27.05 5.87 2.50
CA GLU A 236 -27.76 6.84 3.33
C GLU A 236 -28.67 6.09 4.31
N LYS A 237 -28.07 5.53 5.38
CA LYS A 237 -28.82 4.79 6.42
C LYS A 237 -28.90 5.54 7.74
N LEU A 238 -28.28 6.72 7.82
CA LEU A 238 -28.27 7.52 9.03
C LEU A 238 -29.31 8.65 8.94
N ASP A 239 -30.31 8.62 9.81
CA ASP A 239 -31.24 9.73 9.96
C ASP A 239 -30.57 10.85 10.74
N ILE A 240 -29.96 11.77 9.99
CA ILE A 240 -29.23 12.92 10.56
C ILE A 240 -30.21 13.86 11.29
N LYS A 241 -31.45 13.98 10.80
CA LYS A 241 -32.46 14.84 11.43
C LYS A 241 -32.86 14.32 12.80
N ALA A 242 -33.19 13.03 12.90
CA ALA A 242 -33.50 12.39 14.17
C ALA A 242 -32.33 12.46 15.16
N LEU A 243 -31.09 12.26 14.69
CA LEU A 243 -29.91 12.42 15.54
C LEU A 243 -29.74 13.83 16.05
N LYS A 244 -29.99 14.85 15.23
CA LYS A 244 -29.90 16.24 15.63
C LYS A 244 -30.98 16.58 16.68
N GLU A 245 -32.18 16.12 16.48
CA GLU A 245 -33.31 16.36 17.40
C GLU A 245 -33.10 15.72 18.77
N ASN A 246 -32.59 14.47 18.79
CA ASN A 246 -32.44 13.71 20.04
C ASN A 246 -31.11 13.96 20.78
N PHE A 247 -30.03 14.27 20.06
CA PHE A 247 -28.67 14.34 20.63
C PHE A 247 -27.93 15.67 20.37
N GLY A 248 -28.50 16.57 19.56
CA GLY A 248 -27.80 17.78 19.12
C GLY A 248 -27.42 18.77 20.22
N SER A 249 -28.03 18.67 21.42
CA SER A 249 -27.62 19.45 22.59
C SER A 249 -26.27 19.02 23.17
N GLU A 250 -25.98 17.71 23.18
CA GLU A 250 -24.80 17.12 23.80
C GLU A 250 -23.72 16.67 22.80
N TRP A 251 -24.10 16.43 21.55
CA TRP A 251 -23.22 15.83 20.53
C TRP A 251 -23.05 16.71 19.31
N VAL A 252 -21.86 16.58 18.70
CA VAL A 252 -21.57 17.05 17.34
C VAL A 252 -21.39 15.83 16.45
N LEU A 253 -22.11 15.78 15.33
CA LEU A 253 -21.93 14.76 14.30
C LEU A 253 -20.98 15.26 13.20
N LEU A 254 -19.87 14.58 13.06
CA LEU A 254 -18.95 14.76 11.93
C LEU A 254 -19.24 13.70 10.88
N VAL A 255 -19.48 14.11 9.64
CA VAL A 255 -19.72 13.19 8.51
C VAL A 255 -18.56 13.25 7.55
N LYS A 256 -17.81 12.16 7.43
CA LYS A 256 -16.75 12.03 6.45
C LYS A 256 -17.28 11.25 5.24
N ARG A 257 -17.48 11.94 4.12
CA ARG A 257 -17.77 11.31 2.84
C ARG A 257 -16.48 10.79 2.19
N HIS A 258 -16.64 9.73 1.40
CA HIS A 258 -15.51 9.06 0.73
C HIS A 258 -15.04 9.86 -0.48
#